data_ae40665ff31ec2f932ec700a43f81293
#
_entry.id   ae40665ff31ec2f932ec700a43f81293
#
_cell.length_a   1.000
_cell.length_b   1.000
_cell.length_c   1.000
_cell.angle_alpha   90.00
_cell.angle_beta   90.00
_cell.angle_gamma   90.00
#
_symmetry.space_group_name_H-M   'P 1'
#
loop_
_entity.id
_entity.type
_entity.pdbx_description
1 polymer ?
#
loop_
_entity_poly.entity_id
_entity_poly.type
_entity_poly.pdbx_seq_one_letter_code
_entity_poly.pdbx_strand_id
1 'polypeptide(L)'
;MSRTALVTGAASGMGRIVAQRLAAAGWQVAAIDLNADGLATMAARSPNTHTYACDVSDSAQVRAVVDKVRAELGTIDRLVHAAGMAHVHASVLDHDVAQIRKMMDINYIGTVNLCQAVIPAMKQAGAGTVVLFASLAGWLPSPGMAGYTASKHAVVGFADSLSYELHDTGVRLLVLCPPMVETPFLDAVRKENASVLGNAGGATPESIVDALEKALAKPKSPLFVFPGQARPAYLMRRLLPGLARAIVRRTVHPTE
;
A
#
# COMPACT_ATOMS: atom_id res chain seq x y z
N MET A 1 -27.28 -7.97 3.00
CA MET A 1 -26.54 -6.89 3.70
C MET A 1 -25.50 -6.33 2.75
N SER A 2 -25.28 -5.01 2.75
CA SER A 2 -24.21 -4.39 1.97
C SER A 2 -22.84 -4.80 2.55
N ARG A 3 -21.85 -5.04 1.69
CA ARG A 3 -20.48 -5.34 2.12
C ARG A 3 -19.78 -4.06 2.56
N THR A 4 -18.90 -4.15 3.57
CA THR A 4 -18.13 -3.02 4.08
C THR A 4 -16.65 -3.16 3.73
N ALA A 5 -16.04 -2.10 3.20
CA ALA A 5 -14.62 -2.00 2.95
C ALA A 5 -14.00 -0.88 3.78
N LEU A 6 -12.85 -1.14 4.40
CA LEU A 6 -12.02 -0.13 5.03
C LEU A 6 -10.82 0.15 4.13
N VAL A 7 -10.66 1.39 3.69
CA VAL A 7 -9.61 1.81 2.76
C VAL A 7 -8.80 2.94 3.37
N THR A 8 -7.50 2.74 3.57
CA THR A 8 -6.59 3.80 4.04
C THR A 8 -5.83 4.42 2.88
N GLY A 9 -5.30 5.64 3.05
CA GLY A 9 -4.73 6.43 1.96
C GLY A 9 -5.81 6.86 0.96
N ALA A 10 -7.04 7.00 1.44
CA ALA A 10 -8.23 7.20 0.60
C ALA A 10 -8.39 8.63 0.07
N ALA A 11 -7.65 9.60 0.60
CA ALA A 11 -7.74 10.99 0.15
C ALA A 11 -7.09 11.23 -1.22
N SER A 12 -6.20 10.35 -1.69
CA SER A 12 -5.47 10.56 -2.95
C SER A 12 -5.05 9.27 -3.64
N GLY A 13 -4.51 9.38 -4.85
CA GLY A 13 -3.83 8.30 -5.56
C GLY A 13 -4.65 7.01 -5.70
N MET A 14 -3.97 5.88 -5.55
CA MET A 14 -4.57 4.55 -5.72
C MET A 14 -5.62 4.22 -4.66
N GLY A 15 -5.42 4.65 -3.40
CA GLY A 15 -6.39 4.43 -2.32
C GLY A 15 -7.73 5.10 -2.62
N ARG A 16 -7.69 6.34 -3.14
CA ARG A 16 -8.90 7.05 -3.58
C ARG A 16 -9.63 6.33 -4.71
N ILE A 17 -8.91 5.86 -5.71
CA ILE A 17 -9.51 5.14 -6.85
C ILE A 17 -10.18 3.85 -6.36
N VAL A 18 -9.51 3.08 -5.50
CA VAL A 18 -10.09 1.86 -4.91
C VAL A 18 -11.35 2.18 -4.11
N ALA A 19 -11.32 3.20 -3.25
CA ALA A 19 -12.47 3.62 -2.46
C ALA A 19 -13.66 4.02 -3.35
N GLN A 20 -13.42 4.83 -4.37
CA GLN A 20 -14.46 5.26 -5.33
C GLN A 20 -15.06 4.08 -6.10
N ARG A 21 -14.24 3.15 -6.59
CA ARG A 21 -14.72 1.97 -7.32
C ARG A 21 -15.53 1.03 -6.43
N LEU A 22 -15.12 0.82 -5.18
CA LEU A 22 -15.88 0.02 -4.22
C LEU A 22 -17.22 0.66 -3.91
N ALA A 23 -17.28 1.97 -3.66
CA ALA A 23 -18.52 2.68 -3.42
C ALA A 23 -19.45 2.62 -4.63
N ALA A 24 -18.94 2.82 -5.85
CA ALA A 24 -19.69 2.67 -7.10
C ALA A 24 -20.23 1.23 -7.31
N ALA A 25 -19.52 0.22 -6.79
CA ALA A 25 -19.96 -1.18 -6.78
C ALA A 25 -20.95 -1.51 -5.63
N GLY A 26 -21.46 -0.52 -4.90
CA GLY A 26 -22.46 -0.67 -3.85
C GLY A 26 -21.92 -1.10 -2.49
N TRP A 27 -20.60 -1.00 -2.25
CA TRP A 27 -20.01 -1.23 -0.93
C TRP A 27 -20.22 0.00 -0.03
N GLN A 28 -20.36 -0.23 1.28
CA GLN A 28 -20.11 0.81 2.28
C GLN A 28 -18.59 0.97 2.43
N VAL A 29 -18.08 2.16 2.25
CA VAL A 29 -16.63 2.42 2.28
C VAL A 29 -16.28 3.30 3.46
N ALA A 30 -15.55 2.75 4.42
CA ALA A 30 -14.85 3.51 5.44
C ALA A 30 -13.53 4.03 4.84
N ALA A 31 -13.53 5.28 4.44
CA ALA A 31 -12.38 5.96 3.85
C ALA A 31 -11.53 6.63 4.94
N ILE A 32 -10.28 6.20 5.08
CA ILE A 32 -9.37 6.64 6.12
C ILE A 32 -8.17 7.36 5.50
N ASP A 33 -7.84 8.53 6.03
CA ASP A 33 -6.64 9.28 5.69
C ASP A 33 -6.30 10.27 6.80
N LEU A 34 -5.08 10.78 6.82
CA LEU A 34 -4.70 11.89 7.68
C LEU A 34 -5.22 13.23 7.12
N ASN A 35 -5.40 13.33 5.80
CA ASN A 35 -5.90 14.50 5.08
C ASN A 35 -7.43 14.55 5.08
N ALA A 36 -8.00 15.21 6.09
CA ALA A 36 -9.45 15.37 6.25
C ALA A 36 -10.12 16.10 5.07
N ASP A 37 -9.48 17.13 4.51
CA ASP A 37 -10.03 17.90 3.39
C ASP A 37 -10.10 17.06 2.10
N GLY A 38 -9.07 16.26 1.86
CA GLY A 38 -9.05 15.30 0.76
C GLY A 38 -10.14 14.23 0.89
N LEU A 39 -10.40 13.75 2.11
CA LEU A 39 -11.50 12.83 2.41
C LEU A 39 -12.87 13.48 2.16
N ALA A 40 -13.09 14.70 2.64
CA ALA A 40 -14.34 15.44 2.44
C ALA A 40 -14.64 15.65 0.93
N THR A 41 -13.63 16.03 0.17
CA THR A 41 -13.72 16.20 -1.28
C THR A 41 -14.11 14.90 -1.99
N MET A 42 -13.59 13.77 -1.54
CA MET A 42 -13.91 12.45 -2.10
C MET A 42 -15.33 12.02 -1.74
N ALA A 43 -15.74 12.17 -0.47
CA ALA A 43 -17.05 11.75 0.02
C ALA A 43 -18.19 12.52 -0.65
N ALA A 44 -18.01 13.82 -0.96
CA ALA A 44 -18.99 14.62 -1.67
C ALA A 44 -19.41 14.05 -3.05
N ARG A 45 -18.59 13.16 -3.62
CA ARG A 45 -18.81 12.52 -4.92
C ARG A 45 -19.20 11.04 -4.82
N SER A 46 -19.39 10.52 -3.60
CA SER A 46 -19.58 9.08 -3.39
C SER A 46 -20.49 8.82 -2.18
N PRO A 47 -21.79 8.61 -2.38
CA PRO A 47 -22.80 8.56 -1.30
C PRO A 47 -22.60 7.41 -0.31
N ASN A 48 -21.90 6.33 -0.71
CA ASN A 48 -21.62 5.18 0.16
C ASN A 48 -20.26 5.29 0.88
N THR A 49 -19.71 6.51 0.99
CA THR A 49 -18.39 6.73 1.58
C THR A 49 -18.50 7.50 2.89
N HIS A 50 -17.97 6.90 3.95
CA HIS A 50 -17.88 7.44 5.30
C HIS A 50 -16.42 7.76 5.60
N THR A 51 -16.14 8.94 6.10
CA THR A 51 -14.76 9.46 6.24
C THR A 51 -14.31 9.46 7.69
N TYR A 52 -13.06 9.04 7.90
CA TYR A 52 -12.45 8.98 9.23
C TYR A 52 -11.02 9.51 9.14
N ALA A 53 -10.74 10.64 9.80
CA ALA A 53 -9.37 11.13 9.94
C ALA A 53 -8.62 10.23 10.95
N CYS A 54 -7.46 9.68 10.54
CA CYS A 54 -6.69 8.79 11.40
C CYS A 54 -5.24 8.71 10.94
N ASP A 55 -4.32 8.79 11.90
CA ASP A 55 -2.93 8.41 11.71
C ASP A 55 -2.79 6.90 11.89
N VAL A 56 -2.44 6.19 10.82
CA VAL A 56 -2.29 4.73 10.84
C VAL A 56 -1.12 4.28 11.70
N SER A 57 -0.14 5.14 11.99
CA SER A 57 0.98 4.84 12.88
C SER A 57 0.57 4.83 14.36
N ASP A 58 -0.55 5.46 14.71
CA ASP A 58 -1.12 5.47 16.06
C ASP A 58 -2.09 4.29 16.25
N SER A 59 -1.67 3.29 17.02
CA SER A 59 -2.48 2.09 17.27
C SER A 59 -3.77 2.35 18.05
N ALA A 60 -3.83 3.40 18.87
CA ALA A 60 -5.03 3.76 19.62
C ALA A 60 -6.07 4.40 18.68
N GLN A 61 -5.65 5.33 17.82
CA GLN A 61 -6.52 5.91 16.80
C GLN A 61 -7.05 4.83 15.84
N VAL A 62 -6.18 3.93 15.37
CA VAL A 62 -6.60 2.83 14.47
C VAL A 62 -7.67 1.97 15.12
N ARG A 63 -7.48 1.53 16.38
CA ARG A 63 -8.49 0.74 17.10
C ARG A 63 -9.80 1.49 17.24
N ALA A 64 -9.77 2.75 17.70
CA ALA A 64 -10.96 3.57 17.86
C ALA A 64 -11.74 3.74 16.57
N VAL A 65 -11.05 3.98 15.43
CA VAL A 65 -11.68 4.11 14.12
C VAL A 65 -12.25 2.78 13.65
N VAL A 66 -11.56 1.67 13.81
CA VAL A 66 -12.06 0.34 13.42
C VAL A 66 -13.31 -0.04 14.23
N ASP A 67 -13.34 0.25 15.52
CA ASP A 67 -14.51 0.00 16.39
C ASP A 67 -15.69 0.89 15.98
N LYS A 68 -15.44 2.16 15.67
CA LYS A 68 -16.45 3.07 15.15
C LYS A 68 -17.02 2.60 13.80
N VAL A 69 -16.16 2.19 12.87
CA VAL A 69 -16.59 1.62 11.57
C VAL A 69 -17.48 0.39 11.78
N ARG A 70 -17.11 -0.50 12.69
CA ARG A 70 -17.94 -1.68 13.00
C ARG A 70 -19.28 -1.33 13.59
N ALA A 71 -19.34 -0.34 14.47
CA ALA A 71 -20.59 0.12 15.06
C ALA A 71 -21.52 0.80 14.03
N GLU A 72 -20.98 1.56 13.09
CA GLU A 72 -21.74 2.33 12.11
C GLU A 72 -22.07 1.53 10.84
N LEU A 73 -21.14 0.71 10.35
CA LEU A 73 -21.22 0.05 9.03
C LEU A 73 -21.25 -1.48 9.10
N GLY A 74 -21.10 -2.04 10.30
CA GLY A 74 -21.09 -3.50 10.50
C GLY A 74 -19.71 -4.13 10.26
N THR A 75 -19.71 -5.41 9.94
CA THR A 75 -18.50 -6.22 9.75
C THR A 75 -17.67 -5.72 8.58
N ILE A 76 -16.34 -5.60 8.74
CA ILE A 76 -15.42 -5.21 7.68
C ILE A 76 -15.09 -6.45 6.84
N ASP A 77 -15.61 -6.51 5.61
CA ASP A 77 -15.39 -7.62 4.68
C ASP A 77 -14.06 -7.48 3.92
N ARG A 78 -13.59 -6.22 3.76
CA ARG A 78 -12.34 -5.95 3.05
C ARG A 78 -11.53 -4.83 3.72
N LEU A 79 -10.27 -5.12 4.00
CA LEU A 79 -9.25 -4.12 4.33
C LEU A 79 -8.41 -3.84 3.09
N VAL A 80 -8.26 -2.56 2.72
CA VAL A 80 -7.30 -2.11 1.71
C VAL A 80 -6.38 -1.06 2.34
N HIS A 81 -5.16 -1.46 2.65
CA HIS A 81 -4.18 -0.57 3.25
C HIS A 81 -3.25 0.01 2.17
N ALA A 82 -3.59 1.22 1.71
CA ALA A 82 -2.82 1.97 0.70
C ALA A 82 -2.13 3.22 1.26
N ALA A 83 -2.34 3.56 2.53
CA ALA A 83 -1.59 4.62 3.19
C ALA A 83 -0.10 4.32 3.22
N GLY A 84 0.72 5.32 3.01
CA GLY A 84 2.17 5.19 3.04
C GLY A 84 2.86 6.49 2.71
N MET A 85 4.14 6.56 3.04
CA MET A 85 5.01 7.68 2.68
C MET A 85 6.35 7.19 2.15
N ALA A 86 7.01 8.04 1.37
CA ALA A 86 8.42 7.91 1.02
C ALA A 86 9.13 9.24 1.29
N HIS A 87 10.39 9.13 1.58
CA HIS A 87 11.33 10.24 1.60
C HIS A 87 12.60 9.79 0.89
N VAL A 88 13.17 10.63 0.06
CA VAL A 88 14.29 10.30 -0.83
C VAL A 88 15.45 11.20 -0.52
N HIS A 89 16.65 10.64 -0.41
CA HIS A 89 17.88 11.37 -0.20
C HIS A 89 18.98 10.88 -1.14
N ALA A 90 19.85 11.77 -1.58
CA ALA A 90 20.96 11.40 -2.49
C ALA A 90 21.90 10.35 -1.89
N SER A 91 22.15 10.43 -0.59
CA SER A 91 22.96 9.47 0.16
C SER A 91 22.18 8.88 1.35
N VAL A 92 22.27 7.57 1.54
CA VAL A 92 21.69 6.91 2.72
C VAL A 92 22.43 7.33 4.01
N LEU A 93 23.69 7.71 3.91
CA LEU A 93 24.50 8.10 5.06
C LEU A 93 24.11 9.49 5.61
N ASP A 94 23.50 10.33 4.76
CA ASP A 94 23.04 11.67 5.13
C ASP A 94 21.53 11.71 5.40
N HIS A 95 20.85 10.57 5.30
CA HIS A 95 19.42 10.49 5.51
C HIS A 95 19.07 10.65 6.99
N ASP A 96 18.20 11.62 7.31
CA ASP A 96 17.75 11.83 8.69
C ASP A 96 17.05 10.58 9.25
N VAL A 97 17.56 10.10 10.38
CA VAL A 97 17.02 8.93 11.09
C VAL A 97 15.56 9.15 11.51
N ALA A 98 15.15 10.37 11.84
CA ALA A 98 13.78 10.68 12.16
C ALA A 98 12.84 10.44 10.97
N GLN A 99 13.27 10.78 9.75
CA GLN A 99 12.51 10.49 8.53
C GLN A 99 12.45 8.99 8.23
N ILE A 100 13.53 8.25 8.47
CA ILE A 100 13.54 6.79 8.34
C ILE A 100 12.55 6.15 9.33
N ARG A 101 12.57 6.58 10.59
CA ARG A 101 11.61 6.12 11.61
C ARG A 101 10.17 6.41 11.19
N LYS A 102 9.88 7.63 10.75
CA LYS A 102 8.54 8.01 10.29
C LYS A 102 8.05 7.13 9.13
N MET A 103 8.92 6.79 8.18
CA MET A 103 8.60 5.83 7.12
C MET A 103 8.30 4.43 7.67
N MET A 104 9.06 3.96 8.66
CA MET A 104 8.80 2.67 9.32
C MET A 104 7.47 2.71 10.08
N ASP A 105 7.19 3.77 10.82
CA ASP A 105 5.98 3.92 11.61
C ASP A 105 4.72 3.93 10.72
N ILE A 106 4.74 4.69 9.64
CA ILE A 106 3.58 4.77 8.73
C ILE A 106 3.46 3.51 7.87
N ASN A 107 4.53 3.10 7.17
CA ASN A 107 4.44 2.05 6.17
C ASN A 107 4.35 0.65 6.79
N TYR A 108 5.10 0.38 7.86
CA TYR A 108 5.19 -0.94 8.49
C TYR A 108 4.33 -1.05 9.75
N ILE A 109 4.55 -0.19 10.75
CA ILE A 109 3.76 -0.25 12.00
C ILE A 109 2.28 0.03 11.70
N GLY A 110 1.98 0.98 10.80
CA GLY A 110 0.61 1.21 10.33
C GLY A 110 -0.03 -0.04 9.70
N THR A 111 0.74 -0.81 8.91
CA THR A 111 0.29 -2.11 8.38
C THR A 111 -0.03 -3.09 9.52
N VAL A 112 0.85 -3.20 10.51
CA VAL A 112 0.65 -4.08 11.68
C VAL A 112 -0.59 -3.67 12.47
N ASN A 113 -0.74 -2.37 12.79
CA ASN A 113 -1.87 -1.82 13.53
C ASN A 113 -3.21 -2.18 12.88
N LEU A 114 -3.32 -1.97 11.57
CA LEU A 114 -4.56 -2.27 10.83
C LEU A 114 -4.83 -3.78 10.76
N CYS A 115 -3.82 -4.59 10.50
CA CYS A 115 -3.97 -6.05 10.49
C CYS A 115 -4.45 -6.57 11.86
N GLN A 116 -3.85 -6.09 12.96
CA GLN A 116 -4.23 -6.48 14.32
C GLN A 116 -5.65 -6.03 14.68
N ALA A 117 -6.08 -4.86 14.22
CA ALA A 117 -7.42 -4.35 14.51
C ALA A 117 -8.54 -5.04 13.71
N VAL A 118 -8.25 -5.47 12.46
CA VAL A 118 -9.28 -5.95 11.52
C VAL A 118 -9.32 -7.47 11.41
N ILE A 119 -8.16 -8.13 11.30
CA ILE A 119 -8.07 -9.57 10.97
C ILE A 119 -8.73 -10.49 12.01
N PRO A 120 -8.65 -10.24 13.34
CA PRO A 120 -9.26 -11.14 14.32
C PRO A 120 -10.76 -11.38 14.09
N ALA A 121 -11.52 -10.33 13.74
CA ALA A 121 -12.93 -10.47 13.43
C ALA A 121 -13.19 -11.19 12.10
N MET A 122 -12.35 -10.98 11.09
CA MET A 122 -12.41 -11.74 9.83
C MET A 122 -12.15 -13.24 10.07
N LYS A 123 -11.16 -13.59 10.90
CA LYS A 123 -10.89 -14.98 11.29
C LYS A 123 -12.09 -15.60 12.02
N GLN A 124 -12.70 -14.87 12.96
CA GLN A 124 -13.89 -15.33 13.66
C GLN A 124 -15.09 -15.56 12.73
N ALA A 125 -15.24 -14.72 11.71
CA ALA A 125 -16.27 -14.86 10.68
C ALA A 125 -15.95 -15.94 9.65
N GLY A 126 -14.73 -16.47 9.60
CA GLY A 126 -14.27 -17.42 8.59
C GLY A 126 -14.24 -16.83 7.18
N ALA A 127 -14.23 -15.48 7.04
CA ALA A 127 -14.29 -14.78 5.77
C ALA A 127 -13.67 -13.39 5.87
N GLY A 128 -13.03 -12.94 4.80
CA GLY A 128 -12.49 -11.59 4.69
C GLY A 128 -11.44 -11.48 3.60
N THR A 129 -11.12 -10.26 3.22
CA THR A 129 -10.04 -9.99 2.26
C THR A 129 -9.17 -8.85 2.76
N VAL A 130 -7.88 -9.10 2.86
CA VAL A 130 -6.86 -8.10 3.23
C VAL A 130 -6.01 -7.81 2.01
N VAL A 131 -5.90 -6.55 1.63
CA VAL A 131 -5.05 -6.04 0.56
C VAL A 131 -4.04 -5.07 1.17
N LEU A 132 -2.76 -5.40 1.05
CA LEU A 132 -1.65 -4.56 1.51
C LEU A 132 -0.90 -3.97 0.31
N PHE A 133 -0.62 -2.68 0.36
CA PHE A 133 0.19 -2.01 -0.65
C PHE A 133 1.67 -1.99 -0.22
N ALA A 134 2.43 -2.96 -0.72
CA ALA A 134 3.88 -2.93 -0.66
C ALA A 134 4.44 -2.02 -1.78
N SER A 135 5.45 -2.46 -2.48
CA SER A 135 6.08 -1.81 -3.64
C SER A 135 7.04 -2.79 -4.30
N LEU A 136 7.39 -2.55 -5.55
CA LEU A 136 8.57 -3.19 -6.16
C LEU A 136 9.85 -2.90 -5.35
N ALA A 137 9.93 -1.73 -4.67
CA ALA A 137 11.02 -1.39 -3.75
C ALA A 137 11.15 -2.35 -2.55
N GLY A 138 10.11 -3.10 -2.20
CA GLY A 138 10.17 -4.18 -1.22
C GLY A 138 10.90 -5.45 -1.73
N TRP A 139 11.35 -5.46 -2.98
CA TRP A 139 12.05 -6.58 -3.62
C TRP A 139 13.31 -6.13 -4.37
N LEU A 140 13.27 -4.95 -4.97
CA LEU A 140 14.36 -4.36 -5.74
C LEU A 140 14.75 -3.03 -5.11
N PRO A 141 15.83 -2.98 -4.30
CA PRO A 141 16.28 -1.74 -3.69
C PRO A 141 16.84 -0.79 -4.75
N SER A 142 16.62 0.49 -4.54
CA SER A 142 17.18 1.56 -5.38
C SER A 142 17.99 2.53 -4.51
N PRO A 143 19.08 3.07 -5.03
CA PRO A 143 19.84 4.14 -4.36
C PRO A 143 18.96 5.33 -4.01
N GLY A 144 19.30 6.05 -2.95
CA GLY A 144 18.54 7.20 -2.48
C GLY A 144 17.21 6.87 -1.77
N MET A 145 16.77 5.60 -1.79
CA MET A 145 15.50 5.15 -1.24
C MET A 145 15.64 4.16 -0.08
N ALA A 146 16.77 4.15 0.62
CA ALA A 146 17.08 3.09 1.59
C ALA A 146 16.02 2.97 2.71
N GLY A 147 15.57 4.07 3.30
CA GLY A 147 14.53 4.07 4.34
C GLY A 147 13.19 3.54 3.81
N TYR A 148 12.76 4.01 2.64
CA TYR A 148 11.56 3.53 1.99
C TYR A 148 11.66 2.05 1.61
N THR A 149 12.78 1.66 0.99
CA THR A 149 13.09 0.26 0.65
C THR A 149 13.01 -0.65 1.88
N ALA A 150 13.65 -0.26 2.98
CA ALA A 150 13.60 -1.02 4.23
C ALA A 150 12.17 -1.18 4.76
N SER A 151 11.38 -0.09 4.77
CA SER A 151 9.99 -0.14 5.21
C SER A 151 9.13 -1.06 4.35
N LYS A 152 9.31 -1.06 3.02
CA LYS A 152 8.55 -1.92 2.12
C LYS A 152 9.02 -3.38 2.12
N HIS A 153 10.31 -3.66 2.41
CA HIS A 153 10.79 -5.01 2.72
C HIS A 153 10.17 -5.54 4.02
N ALA A 154 10.03 -4.70 5.06
CA ALA A 154 9.35 -5.07 6.29
C ALA A 154 7.88 -5.45 6.05
N VAL A 155 7.15 -4.70 5.23
CA VAL A 155 5.78 -5.06 4.82
C VAL A 155 5.72 -6.39 4.08
N VAL A 156 6.68 -6.64 3.16
CA VAL A 156 6.74 -7.92 2.43
C VAL A 156 7.00 -9.08 3.37
N GLY A 157 8.01 -8.98 4.26
CA GLY A 157 8.32 -10.04 5.23
C GLY A 157 7.19 -10.30 6.22
N PHE A 158 6.54 -9.24 6.70
CA PHE A 158 5.36 -9.35 7.56
C PHE A 158 4.20 -10.08 6.84
N ALA A 159 3.90 -9.67 5.61
CA ALA A 159 2.81 -10.26 4.84
C ALA A 159 3.08 -11.74 4.50
N ASP A 160 4.33 -12.08 4.19
CA ASP A 160 4.72 -13.46 3.93
C ASP A 160 4.50 -14.34 5.18
N SER A 161 4.97 -13.90 6.34
CA SER A 161 4.72 -14.58 7.62
C SER A 161 3.23 -14.67 7.96
N LEU A 162 2.49 -13.57 7.82
CA LEU A 162 1.05 -13.53 8.06
C LEU A 162 0.28 -14.49 7.16
N SER A 163 0.76 -14.73 5.93
CA SER A 163 0.11 -15.64 4.99
C SER A 163 0.02 -17.08 5.52
N TYR A 164 1.03 -17.55 6.26
CA TYR A 164 1.00 -18.86 6.90
C TYR A 164 0.00 -18.90 8.07
N GLU A 165 -0.11 -17.81 8.84
CA GLU A 165 -1.05 -17.71 9.96
C GLU A 165 -2.52 -17.61 9.52
N LEU A 166 -2.75 -17.19 8.28
CA LEU A 166 -4.08 -17.06 7.68
C LEU A 166 -4.48 -18.30 6.88
N HIS A 167 -3.61 -19.30 6.76
CA HIS A 167 -3.93 -20.55 6.08
C HIS A 167 -5.16 -21.20 6.74
N ASP A 168 -6.12 -21.64 5.92
CA ASP A 168 -7.37 -22.30 6.35
C ASP A 168 -8.30 -21.46 7.27
N THR A 169 -8.05 -20.17 7.44
CA THR A 169 -8.91 -19.28 8.25
C THR A 169 -10.09 -18.67 7.49
N GLY A 170 -10.17 -18.87 6.18
CA GLY A 170 -11.12 -18.19 5.30
C GLY A 170 -10.76 -16.72 4.98
N VAL A 171 -9.70 -16.18 5.58
CA VAL A 171 -9.22 -14.82 5.30
C VAL A 171 -8.21 -14.85 4.16
N ARG A 172 -8.50 -14.11 3.10
CA ARG A 172 -7.63 -13.98 1.94
C ARG A 172 -6.68 -12.79 2.08
N LEU A 173 -5.39 -13.03 1.93
CA LEU A 173 -4.36 -11.99 1.91
C LEU A 173 -3.83 -11.79 0.48
N LEU A 174 -3.69 -10.53 0.07
CA LEU A 174 -3.10 -10.12 -1.20
C LEU A 174 -2.19 -8.92 -0.99
N VAL A 175 -0.99 -8.97 -1.53
CA VAL A 175 0.01 -7.91 -1.44
C VAL A 175 0.28 -7.35 -2.82
N LEU A 176 -0.06 -6.09 -3.03
CA LEU A 176 0.18 -5.38 -4.28
C LEU A 176 1.57 -4.76 -4.25
N CYS A 177 2.38 -5.08 -5.25
CA CYS A 177 3.77 -4.61 -5.38
C CYS A 177 3.92 -3.77 -6.66
N PRO A 178 3.38 -2.54 -6.70
CA PRO A 178 3.44 -1.71 -7.89
C PRO A 178 4.87 -1.24 -8.20
N PRO A 179 5.17 -0.95 -9.48
CA PRO A 179 6.33 -0.16 -9.88
C PRO A 179 6.13 1.31 -9.46
N MET A 180 6.91 2.22 -10.02
CA MET A 180 6.65 3.65 -9.90
C MET A 180 5.30 3.99 -10.54
N VAL A 181 4.48 4.78 -9.84
CA VAL A 181 3.10 5.12 -10.24
C VAL A 181 2.90 6.62 -10.20
N GLU A 182 2.37 7.21 -11.25
CA GLU A 182 2.08 8.65 -11.35
C GLU A 182 0.94 9.02 -10.39
N THR A 183 1.31 9.60 -9.26
CA THR A 183 0.41 9.97 -8.16
C THR A 183 0.95 11.20 -7.44
N PRO A 184 0.13 11.94 -6.69
CA PRO A 184 0.63 13.02 -5.83
C PRO A 184 1.73 12.59 -4.86
N PHE A 185 1.76 11.32 -4.47
CA PHE A 185 2.85 10.71 -3.70
C PHE A 185 4.18 10.76 -4.46
N LEU A 186 4.21 10.39 -5.75
CA LEU A 186 5.42 10.44 -6.58
C LEU A 186 5.84 11.89 -6.85
N ASP A 187 4.88 12.79 -7.05
CA ASP A 187 5.15 14.20 -7.25
C ASP A 187 5.83 14.84 -6.03
N ALA A 188 5.39 14.47 -4.83
CA ALA A 188 6.03 14.92 -3.58
C ALA A 188 7.48 14.42 -3.50
N VAL A 189 7.71 13.14 -3.81
CA VAL A 189 9.06 12.54 -3.81
C VAL A 189 9.97 13.19 -4.87
N ARG A 190 9.45 13.48 -6.07
CA ARG A 190 10.20 14.20 -7.13
C ARG A 190 10.59 15.61 -6.71
N LYS A 191 9.73 16.33 -5.99
CA LYS A 191 10.01 17.67 -5.47
C LYS A 191 11.14 17.66 -4.44
N GLU A 192 11.25 16.61 -3.64
CA GLU A 192 12.31 16.47 -2.63
C GLU A 192 13.68 16.21 -3.28
N ASN A 193 13.75 15.33 -4.25
CA ASN A 193 15.01 14.99 -4.91
C ASN A 193 14.81 14.41 -6.33
N ALA A 194 14.66 15.28 -7.30
CA ALA A 194 14.46 14.89 -8.70
C ALA A 194 15.62 14.06 -9.27
N SER A 195 16.85 14.24 -8.79
CA SER A 195 18.04 13.54 -9.30
C SER A 195 18.02 12.05 -9.00
N VAL A 196 17.34 11.62 -7.93
CA VAL A 196 17.28 10.21 -7.52
C VAL A 196 16.32 9.39 -8.38
N LEU A 197 15.20 9.99 -8.80
CA LEU A 197 14.16 9.29 -9.56
C LEU A 197 14.28 9.46 -11.08
N GLY A 198 15.01 10.46 -11.53
CA GLY A 198 15.12 10.80 -12.94
C GLY A 198 13.78 11.19 -13.57
N ASN A 199 13.75 11.24 -14.91
CA ASN A 199 12.55 11.55 -15.70
C ASN A 199 11.77 10.28 -16.13
N ALA A 200 11.99 9.13 -15.48
CA ALA A 200 11.27 7.91 -15.85
C ALA A 200 9.78 8.07 -15.54
N GLY A 201 8.94 7.84 -16.55
CA GLY A 201 7.50 7.82 -16.39
C GLY A 201 7.03 6.63 -15.55
N GLY A 202 6.01 6.83 -14.75
CA GLY A 202 5.36 5.80 -13.95
C GLY A 202 4.17 5.14 -14.66
N ALA A 203 3.68 4.05 -14.11
CA ALA A 203 2.40 3.48 -14.52
C ALA A 203 1.24 4.39 -14.07
N THR A 204 0.11 4.33 -14.77
CA THR A 204 -1.09 5.06 -14.33
C THR A 204 -1.68 4.39 -13.07
N PRO A 205 -2.19 5.15 -12.09
CA PRO A 205 -2.84 4.60 -10.91
C PRO A 205 -3.98 3.65 -11.25
N GLU A 206 -4.75 3.96 -12.29
CA GLU A 206 -5.86 3.15 -12.79
C GLU A 206 -5.40 1.77 -13.24
N SER A 207 -4.29 1.68 -14.00
CA SER A 207 -3.74 0.40 -14.47
C SER A 207 -3.32 -0.51 -13.32
N ILE A 208 -2.86 0.07 -12.21
CA ILE A 208 -2.48 -0.67 -11.01
C ILE A 208 -3.72 -1.18 -10.28
N VAL A 209 -4.76 -0.34 -10.16
CA VAL A 209 -6.03 -0.75 -9.55
C VAL A 209 -6.73 -1.81 -10.42
N ASP A 210 -6.68 -1.72 -11.75
CA ASP A 210 -7.19 -2.75 -12.65
C ASP A 210 -6.50 -4.11 -12.42
N ALA A 211 -5.19 -4.10 -12.23
CA ALA A 211 -4.44 -5.31 -11.92
C ALA A 211 -4.81 -5.91 -10.56
N LEU A 212 -5.07 -5.06 -9.54
CA LEU A 212 -5.59 -5.48 -8.25
C LEU A 212 -6.97 -6.14 -8.40
N GLU A 213 -7.91 -5.50 -9.08
CA GLU A 213 -9.26 -6.03 -9.29
C GLU A 213 -9.25 -7.36 -10.06
N LYS A 214 -8.43 -7.47 -11.10
CA LYS A 214 -8.21 -8.74 -11.81
C LYS A 214 -7.67 -9.84 -10.91
N ALA A 215 -6.78 -9.51 -9.97
CA ALA A 215 -6.27 -10.46 -8.99
C ALA A 215 -7.36 -10.85 -7.98
N LEU A 216 -8.13 -9.90 -7.50
CA LEU A 216 -9.23 -10.13 -6.55
C LEU A 216 -10.36 -10.97 -7.16
N ALA A 217 -10.62 -10.84 -8.45
CA ALA A 217 -11.65 -11.62 -9.15
C ALA A 217 -11.29 -13.12 -9.26
N LYS A 218 -10.03 -13.51 -9.10
CA LYS A 218 -9.61 -14.90 -9.17
C LYS A 218 -9.81 -15.58 -7.81
N PRO A 219 -10.43 -16.76 -7.75
CA PRO A 219 -10.58 -17.52 -6.49
C PRO A 219 -9.24 -17.84 -5.81
N LYS A 220 -8.22 -18.15 -6.62
CA LYS A 220 -6.84 -18.40 -6.17
C LYS A 220 -5.92 -17.38 -6.86
N SER A 221 -5.71 -16.23 -6.23
CA SER A 221 -4.66 -15.29 -6.66
C SER A 221 -3.35 -15.57 -5.92
N PRO A 222 -2.20 -15.25 -6.52
CA PRO A 222 -0.93 -15.30 -5.81
C PRO A 222 -0.94 -14.29 -4.65
N LEU A 223 -0.20 -14.60 -3.57
CA LEU A 223 -0.02 -13.70 -2.43
C LEU A 223 0.52 -12.34 -2.91
N PHE A 224 1.56 -12.34 -3.73
CA PHE A 224 2.18 -11.13 -4.27
C PHE A 224 1.76 -10.88 -5.71
N VAL A 225 1.21 -9.70 -5.98
CA VAL A 225 0.79 -9.22 -7.30
C VAL A 225 1.73 -8.13 -7.77
N PHE A 226 2.36 -8.35 -8.91
CA PHE A 226 3.31 -7.43 -9.55
C PHE A 226 2.69 -6.87 -10.85
N PRO A 227 2.08 -5.68 -10.82
CA PRO A 227 1.48 -5.08 -12.01
C PRO A 227 2.53 -4.65 -13.05
N GLY A 228 2.20 -4.78 -14.32
CA GLY A 228 2.98 -4.23 -15.43
C GLY A 228 4.47 -4.60 -15.37
N GLN A 229 5.32 -3.59 -15.42
CA GLN A 229 6.78 -3.73 -15.42
C GLN A 229 7.37 -4.25 -14.10
N ALA A 230 6.59 -4.26 -13.01
CA ALA A 230 7.08 -4.78 -11.74
C ALA A 230 7.38 -6.29 -11.80
N ARG A 231 6.61 -7.06 -12.59
CA ARG A 231 6.80 -8.51 -12.70
C ARG A 231 8.14 -8.90 -13.32
N PRO A 232 8.52 -8.42 -14.52
CA PRO A 232 9.83 -8.75 -15.09
C PRO A 232 11.00 -8.25 -14.24
N ALA A 233 10.89 -7.07 -13.61
CA ALA A 233 11.91 -6.56 -12.71
C ALA A 233 12.09 -7.44 -11.47
N TYR A 234 10.99 -7.89 -10.84
CA TYR A 234 11.01 -8.85 -9.74
C TYR A 234 11.65 -10.18 -10.16
N LEU A 235 11.25 -10.76 -11.30
CA LEU A 235 11.81 -12.03 -11.80
C LEU A 235 13.30 -11.89 -12.10
N MET A 236 13.73 -10.81 -12.72
CA MET A 236 15.15 -10.52 -12.98
C MET A 236 15.94 -10.46 -11.66
N ARG A 237 15.42 -9.76 -10.64
CA ARG A 237 16.06 -9.67 -9.32
C ARG A 237 16.18 -11.03 -8.64
N ARG A 238 15.15 -11.86 -8.75
CA ARG A 238 15.08 -13.18 -8.13
C ARG A 238 15.98 -14.21 -8.80
N LEU A 239 15.99 -14.24 -10.15
CA LEU A 239 16.67 -15.27 -10.93
C LEU A 239 18.09 -14.87 -11.35
N LEU A 240 18.33 -13.58 -11.54
CA LEU A 240 19.60 -13.02 -12.04
C LEU A 240 20.05 -11.83 -11.16
N PRO A 241 20.31 -12.05 -9.85
CA PRO A 241 20.59 -10.95 -8.91
C PRO A 241 21.83 -10.12 -9.26
N GLY A 242 22.84 -10.74 -9.89
CA GLY A 242 24.05 -10.04 -10.37
C GLY A 242 23.72 -9.07 -11.51
N LEU A 243 22.92 -9.51 -12.50
CA LEU A 243 22.47 -8.66 -13.61
C LEU A 243 21.60 -7.50 -13.11
N ALA A 244 20.66 -7.78 -12.22
CA ALA A 244 19.81 -6.74 -11.62
C ALA A 244 20.65 -5.66 -10.93
N ARG A 245 21.68 -6.05 -10.15
CA ARG A 245 22.61 -5.10 -9.52
C ARG A 245 23.42 -4.32 -10.55
N ALA A 246 23.89 -4.95 -11.61
CA ALA A 246 24.65 -4.27 -12.67
C ALA A 246 23.82 -3.20 -13.37
N ILE A 247 22.54 -3.49 -13.65
CA ILE A 247 21.61 -2.53 -14.26
C ILE A 247 21.39 -1.34 -13.29
N VAL A 248 21.07 -1.58 -12.02
CA VAL A 248 20.88 -0.50 -11.04
C VAL A 248 22.13 0.37 -10.89
N ARG A 249 23.33 -0.23 -10.87
CA ARG A 249 24.58 0.53 -10.82
C ARG A 249 24.76 1.47 -12.01
N ARG A 250 24.43 1.02 -13.23
CA ARG A 250 24.52 1.85 -14.45
C ARG A 250 23.55 3.01 -14.46
N THR A 251 22.39 2.88 -13.81
CA THR A 251 21.42 3.98 -13.71
C THR A 251 21.88 5.07 -12.72
N VAL A 252 22.73 4.73 -11.74
CA VAL A 252 23.23 5.66 -10.72
C VAL A 252 24.57 6.29 -11.14
N HIS A 253 25.40 5.53 -11.83
CA HIS A 253 26.67 5.95 -12.39
C HIS A 253 26.63 5.68 -13.90
N PRO A 254 25.98 6.54 -14.69
CA PRO A 254 26.10 6.42 -16.15
C PRO A 254 27.60 6.53 -16.47
N THR A 255 28.15 5.49 -17.08
CA THR A 255 29.52 5.54 -17.62
C THR A 255 29.56 6.66 -18.65
N GLU A 256 30.42 7.63 -18.45
CA GLU A 256 30.77 8.67 -19.41
C GLU A 256 31.11 8.06 -20.78
#